data_ab5c477a513d75baded26a9bd36c8582
#
_entry.id   ab5c477a513d75baded26a9bd36c8582
#
_cell.length_a   1.000
_cell.length_b   1.000
_cell.length_c   1.000
_cell.angle_alpha   90.00
_cell.angle_beta   90.00
_cell.angle_gamma   90.00
#
_symmetry.space_group_name_H-M   'P 1'
#
loop_
_entity.id
_entity.type
_entity.pdbx_description
1 polymer ?
#
loop_
_entity_poly.entity_id
_entity_poly.type
_entity_poly.pdbx_seq_one_letter_code
_entity_poly.pdbx_strand_id
1 'polypeptide(L)'
;MRTLPVTLAAALSATLLLTACDDGGTGADDTKNTDPSNGPAACALRDMDVEVGAGAAPAAGDTGNVTVTLTNQGAQCTLKGFPAVDLLADSSTTNVLPEEGAQAQPLTLGKGATTSFTITYVRGEDDPAKSLAVHAASFTLPGAPRDAHELKWSYGPVARQEDGGTVDATVSGFESSGD
;
A
#
# COMPACT_ATOMS: atom_id res chain seq x y z
N MET A 1 -5.16 65.81 -6.90
CA MET A 1 -4.11 66.82 -6.75
C MET A 1 -2.79 66.10 -6.56
N ARG A 2 -1.91 66.31 -7.52
CA ARG A 2 -0.43 66.31 -7.37
C ARG A 2 0.21 64.92 -7.07
N THR A 3 0.91 64.37 -7.89
CA THR A 3 2.03 64.61 -8.87
C THR A 3 3.14 63.58 -8.60
N LEU A 4 3.49 62.85 -9.65
CA LEU A 4 4.73 62.09 -9.86
C LEU A 4 6.00 62.94 -9.65
N PRO A 5 7.20 62.38 -9.52
CA PRO A 5 8.00 61.84 -10.62
C PRO A 5 8.86 60.61 -10.23
N VAL A 6 9.04 59.61 -11.11
CA VAL A 6 10.09 59.42 -12.18
C VAL A 6 11.54 59.69 -11.73
N THR A 7 12.39 58.71 -11.75
CA THR A 7 13.74 58.56 -12.26
C THR A 7 14.19 57.13 -12.17
N LEU A 8 14.45 56.39 -13.21
CA LEU A 8 15.48 56.37 -14.26
C LEU A 8 16.83 55.78 -13.84
N ALA A 9 17.20 54.74 -14.56
CA ALA A 9 18.54 54.31 -15.02
C ALA A 9 19.38 53.46 -14.09
N ALA A 10 20.13 52.48 -14.46
CA ALA A 10 20.81 52.00 -15.65
C ALA A 10 21.38 50.60 -15.27
N ALA A 11 21.30 49.58 -16.03
CA ALA A 11 22.17 49.10 -17.12
C ALA A 11 23.50 48.42 -16.68
N LEU A 12 23.81 47.35 -17.43
CA LEU A 12 25.11 46.68 -17.66
C LEU A 12 25.48 45.60 -16.61
N SER A 13 25.96 44.41 -16.94
CA SER A 13 26.49 43.84 -18.19
C SER A 13 26.58 42.33 -18.05
N ALA A 14 26.42 41.69 -19.18
CA ALA A 14 26.72 40.31 -19.48
C ALA A 14 28.18 39.91 -19.16
N THR A 15 28.34 38.63 -18.75
CA THR A 15 29.48 37.84 -19.22
C THR A 15 29.09 36.37 -19.29
N LEU A 16 28.91 35.92 -20.51
CA LEU A 16 28.95 34.52 -20.93
C LEU A 16 30.39 34.01 -20.78
N LEU A 17 30.61 32.98 -20.07
CA LEU A 17 31.79 32.12 -20.21
C LEU A 17 31.33 30.70 -20.54
N LEU A 18 31.24 30.43 -21.84
CA LEU A 18 31.34 29.12 -22.43
C LEU A 18 32.79 28.64 -22.29
N THR A 19 33.03 27.61 -21.52
CA THR A 19 34.22 26.80 -21.71
C THR A 19 33.77 25.42 -22.15
N ALA A 20 33.80 25.21 -23.46
CA ALA A 20 33.89 23.88 -24.01
C ALA A 20 35.33 23.36 -23.74
N CYS A 21 35.42 22.18 -23.17
CA CYS A 21 36.56 21.30 -23.27
C CYS A 21 36.09 19.96 -23.79
N ASP A 22 36.40 19.75 -25.02
CA ASP A 22 36.52 18.49 -25.72
C ASP A 22 37.77 17.75 -25.17
N ASP A 23 37.66 16.50 -24.93
CA ASP A 23 38.55 15.41 -25.34
C ASP A 23 38.34 14.13 -24.54
N GLY A 24 38.10 13.11 -25.28
CA GLY A 24 38.23 11.69 -25.21
C GLY A 24 38.58 10.95 -23.88
N GLY A 25 37.71 9.99 -23.52
CA GLY A 25 38.03 8.98 -22.51
C GLY A 25 36.86 8.02 -22.28
N THR A 26 36.94 6.88 -22.97
CA THR A 26 36.13 5.69 -22.70
C THR A 26 36.20 5.29 -21.22
N GLY A 27 35.07 5.34 -20.53
CA GLY A 27 34.88 4.81 -19.19
C GLY A 27 33.39 4.70 -18.94
N ALA A 28 32.86 3.49 -19.09
CA ALA A 28 31.55 3.15 -18.62
C ALA A 28 31.55 3.27 -17.08
N ASP A 29 31.01 4.34 -16.58
CA ASP A 29 30.64 4.47 -15.16
C ASP A 29 29.14 4.74 -15.12
N ASP A 30 28.41 3.69 -14.78
CA ASP A 30 27.01 3.72 -14.41
C ASP A 30 26.87 4.61 -13.17
N THR A 31 26.92 5.90 -13.35
CA THR A 31 26.55 6.85 -12.31
C THR A 31 25.04 6.79 -12.17
N LYS A 32 24.60 5.83 -11.37
CA LYS A 32 23.29 5.78 -10.75
C LYS A 32 23.04 7.17 -10.16
N ASN A 33 22.25 7.95 -10.86
CA ASN A 33 21.80 9.26 -10.41
C ASN A 33 20.95 9.03 -9.13
N THR A 34 21.62 9.03 -8.00
CA THR A 34 20.97 8.95 -6.69
C THR A 34 20.53 10.37 -6.35
N ASP A 35 19.31 10.68 -6.70
CA ASP A 35 18.62 11.91 -6.28
C ASP A 35 18.58 11.93 -4.74
N PRO A 36 19.16 12.92 -4.04
CA PRO A 36 19.30 12.90 -2.57
C PRO A 36 18.01 13.21 -1.81
N SER A 37 16.85 13.21 -2.45
CA SER A 37 15.57 13.53 -1.81
C SER A 37 14.67 12.33 -1.52
N ASN A 38 15.11 11.08 -1.73
CA ASN A 38 14.26 9.93 -1.53
C ASN A 38 14.72 9.07 -0.34
N GLY A 39 13.89 9.08 0.71
CA GLY A 39 13.85 7.98 1.67
C GLY A 39 13.59 6.63 0.97
N PRO A 40 13.60 5.51 1.70
CA PRO A 40 13.36 4.20 1.11
C PRO A 40 12.10 4.20 0.23
N ALA A 41 12.17 3.55 -0.94
CA ALA A 41 11.04 3.42 -1.85
C ALA A 41 9.85 2.73 -1.17
N ALA A 42 8.64 2.91 -1.71
CA ALA A 42 7.48 2.13 -1.26
C ALA A 42 7.72 0.63 -1.51
N CYS A 43 7.25 -0.21 -0.59
CA CYS A 43 7.33 -1.66 -0.76
C CYS A 43 6.47 -2.12 -1.94
N ALA A 44 6.94 -3.13 -2.67
CA ALA A 44 6.22 -3.72 -3.79
C ALA A 44 6.03 -5.23 -3.56
N LEU A 45 4.86 -5.76 -3.89
CA LEU A 45 4.51 -7.17 -3.65
C LEU A 45 5.44 -8.16 -4.36
N ARG A 46 5.95 -7.81 -5.54
CA ARG A 46 6.93 -8.65 -6.27
C ARG A 46 8.23 -8.92 -5.50
N ASP A 47 8.52 -8.08 -4.50
CA ASP A 47 9.72 -8.19 -3.66
C ASP A 47 9.37 -8.80 -2.28
N MET A 48 8.13 -9.27 -2.09
CA MET A 48 7.64 -9.87 -0.86
C MET A 48 7.40 -11.36 -1.02
N ASP A 49 7.79 -12.13 -0.01
CA ASP A 49 7.24 -13.45 0.20
C ASP A 49 5.95 -13.32 1.01
N VAL A 50 4.90 -14.04 0.60
CA VAL A 50 3.55 -13.90 1.17
C VAL A 50 3.11 -15.22 1.77
N GLU A 51 2.85 -15.22 3.06
CA GLU A 51 2.28 -16.36 3.77
C GLU A 51 0.91 -16.01 4.33
N VAL A 52 -0.05 -16.92 4.24
CA VAL A 52 -1.42 -16.74 4.73
C VAL A 52 -1.71 -17.76 5.82
N GLY A 53 -1.92 -17.26 7.01
CA GLY A 53 -2.43 -18.02 8.14
C GLY A 53 -3.90 -17.66 8.41
N ALA A 54 -4.70 -18.62 8.83
CA ALA A 54 -6.10 -18.35 9.10
C ALA A 54 -6.61 -19.08 10.34
N GLY A 55 -7.37 -18.33 11.15
CA GLY A 55 -8.31 -18.84 12.17
C GLY A 55 -9.72 -18.73 11.62
N ALA A 56 -10.16 -19.76 10.89
CA ALA A 56 -11.50 -19.77 10.30
C ALA A 56 -12.58 -19.75 11.36
N ALA A 57 -13.62 -18.93 11.18
CA ALA A 57 -14.79 -18.91 12.02
C ALA A 57 -15.55 -20.24 11.90
N PRO A 58 -15.86 -20.95 13.01
CA PRO A 58 -16.47 -22.29 12.98
C PRO A 58 -17.92 -22.26 12.51
N ALA A 59 -18.70 -21.25 12.87
CA ALA A 59 -20.13 -21.16 12.56
C ALA A 59 -20.53 -19.75 12.08
N ALA A 60 -21.70 -19.63 11.47
CA ALA A 60 -22.29 -18.35 11.13
C ALA A 60 -22.48 -17.48 12.38
N GLY A 61 -22.11 -16.20 12.28
CA GLY A 61 -22.08 -15.25 13.40
C GLY A 61 -20.77 -15.24 14.19
N ASP A 62 -19.91 -16.24 14.01
CA ASP A 62 -18.59 -16.23 14.65
C ASP A 62 -17.59 -15.34 13.89
N THR A 63 -16.64 -14.82 14.63
CA THR A 63 -15.51 -14.05 14.05
C THR A 63 -14.38 -14.96 13.65
N GLY A 64 -13.84 -14.73 12.46
CA GLY A 64 -12.63 -15.37 11.96
C GLY A 64 -11.55 -14.33 11.61
N ASN A 65 -10.32 -14.80 11.55
CA ASN A 65 -9.14 -13.98 11.22
C ASN A 65 -8.32 -14.63 10.12
N VAL A 66 -7.95 -13.84 9.13
CA VAL A 66 -7.01 -14.23 8.08
C VAL A 66 -5.81 -13.31 8.19
N THR A 67 -4.69 -13.85 8.64
CA THR A 67 -3.46 -13.10 8.81
C THR A 67 -2.57 -13.28 7.58
N VAL A 68 -2.17 -12.18 6.98
CA VAL A 68 -1.22 -12.15 5.86
C VAL A 68 0.12 -11.68 6.38
N THR A 69 1.13 -12.52 6.25
CA THR A 69 2.52 -12.22 6.63
C THR A 69 3.32 -11.93 5.39
N LEU A 70 4.07 -10.85 5.41
CA LEU A 70 4.90 -10.35 4.32
C LEU A 70 6.35 -10.33 4.77
N THR A 71 7.24 -11.01 4.04
CA THR A 71 8.69 -10.98 4.28
C THR A 71 9.38 -10.25 3.12
N ASN A 72 10.08 -9.16 3.40
CA ASN A 72 10.79 -8.40 2.37
C ASN A 72 12.03 -9.16 1.88
N GLN A 73 12.02 -9.62 0.63
CA GLN A 73 13.14 -10.27 -0.03
C GLN A 73 14.04 -9.28 -0.79
N GLY A 74 13.53 -8.05 -1.03
CA GLY A 74 14.19 -7.00 -1.78
C GLY A 74 15.08 -6.07 -0.96
N ALA A 75 15.32 -4.88 -1.47
CA ALA A 75 15.98 -3.80 -0.75
C ALA A 75 15.06 -3.22 0.33
N GLN A 76 15.63 -2.42 1.24
CA GLN A 76 14.86 -1.71 2.25
C GLN A 76 13.76 -0.85 1.58
N CYS A 77 12.54 -0.96 2.11
CA CYS A 77 11.37 -0.24 1.62
C CYS A 77 10.48 0.28 2.77
N THR A 78 9.47 1.08 2.45
CA THR A 78 8.54 1.63 3.43
C THR A 78 7.09 1.29 3.08
N LEU A 79 6.29 1.03 4.13
CA LEU A 79 4.84 0.95 4.10
C LEU A 79 4.28 2.18 4.83
N LYS A 80 3.35 2.91 4.19
CA LYS A 80 2.72 4.11 4.77
C LYS A 80 1.22 4.05 4.48
N GLY A 81 0.44 3.62 5.43
CA GLY A 81 -1.01 3.46 5.26
C GLY A 81 -1.48 2.06 5.62
N PHE A 82 -2.68 1.72 5.18
CA PHE A 82 -3.28 0.41 5.31
C PHE A 82 -3.11 -0.40 4.02
N PRO A 83 -3.10 -1.73 4.09
CA PRO A 83 -3.32 -2.53 2.89
C PRO A 83 -4.73 -2.24 2.36
N ALA A 84 -4.89 -2.15 1.04
CA ALA A 84 -6.21 -2.14 0.43
C ALA A 84 -6.61 -3.59 0.15
N VAL A 85 -7.75 -4.00 0.69
CA VAL A 85 -8.25 -5.39 0.60
C VAL A 85 -9.62 -5.38 -0.06
N ASP A 86 -9.80 -6.26 -1.04
CA ASP A 86 -11.06 -6.51 -1.72
C ASP A 86 -11.47 -7.97 -1.57
N LEU A 87 -12.72 -8.22 -1.22
CA LEU A 87 -13.35 -9.53 -1.25
C LEU A 87 -14.04 -9.74 -2.62
N LEU A 88 -13.72 -10.84 -3.26
CA LEU A 88 -14.20 -11.19 -4.60
C LEU A 88 -15.27 -12.27 -4.51
N ALA A 89 -16.46 -11.95 -5.04
CA ALA A 89 -17.56 -12.86 -5.26
C ALA A 89 -17.90 -12.90 -6.75
N ASP A 90 -18.66 -13.92 -7.21
CA ASP A 90 -18.90 -14.16 -8.65
C ASP A 90 -19.37 -12.93 -9.45
N SER A 91 -20.12 -12.04 -8.83
CA SER A 91 -20.72 -10.88 -9.50
C SER A 91 -20.34 -9.53 -8.86
N SER A 92 -19.52 -9.51 -7.83
CA SER A 92 -19.19 -8.29 -7.10
C SER A 92 -17.82 -8.33 -6.45
N THR A 93 -17.23 -7.16 -6.35
CA THR A 93 -16.03 -6.90 -5.53
C THR A 93 -16.42 -5.95 -4.43
N THR A 94 -16.07 -6.27 -3.21
CA THR A 94 -16.41 -5.46 -2.02
C THR A 94 -15.13 -5.11 -1.28
N ASN A 95 -14.91 -3.82 -1.08
CA ASN A 95 -13.75 -3.33 -0.35
C ASN A 95 -13.92 -3.57 1.16
N VAL A 96 -12.84 -4.00 1.81
CA VAL A 96 -12.74 -4.15 3.27
C VAL A 96 -12.15 -2.87 3.84
N LEU A 97 -12.86 -2.25 4.76
CA LEU A 97 -12.42 -1.01 5.38
C LEU A 97 -11.46 -1.27 6.54
N PRO A 98 -10.56 -0.34 6.84
CA PRO A 98 -9.77 -0.40 8.06
C PRO A 98 -10.66 -0.45 9.31
N GLU A 99 -10.15 -1.06 10.38
CA GLU A 99 -10.81 -1.04 11.68
C GLU A 99 -11.11 0.40 12.13
N GLU A 100 -12.27 0.63 12.72
CA GLU A 100 -12.67 1.94 13.21
C GLU A 100 -11.66 2.47 14.24
N GLY A 101 -11.18 3.70 14.03
CA GLY A 101 -10.17 4.32 14.90
C GLY A 101 -8.74 3.80 14.72
N ALA A 102 -8.50 2.82 13.86
CA ALA A 102 -7.15 2.34 13.59
C ALA A 102 -6.28 3.46 12.97
N GLN A 103 -5.01 3.49 13.37
CA GLN A 103 -4.04 4.46 12.85
C GLN A 103 -2.91 3.71 12.15
N ALA A 104 -2.71 4.01 10.87
CA ALA A 104 -1.58 3.46 10.14
C ALA A 104 -0.27 4.10 10.60
N GLN A 105 0.64 3.28 11.12
CA GLN A 105 1.99 3.71 11.45
C GLN A 105 2.92 3.48 10.25
N PRO A 106 3.76 4.45 9.89
CA PRO A 106 4.79 4.21 8.88
C PRO A 106 5.76 3.13 9.35
N LEU A 107 5.98 2.12 8.52
CA LEU A 107 6.87 1.01 8.82
C LEU A 107 7.97 0.93 7.76
N THR A 108 9.22 0.76 8.21
CA THR A 108 10.37 0.53 7.33
C THR A 108 10.80 -0.93 7.45
N LEU A 109 10.79 -1.64 6.32
CA LEU A 109 11.19 -3.04 6.26
C LEU A 109 12.56 -3.17 5.61
N GLY A 110 13.55 -3.62 6.37
CA GLY A 110 14.83 -4.08 5.84
C GLY A 110 14.67 -5.40 5.07
N LYS A 111 15.71 -5.81 4.35
CA LYS A 111 15.73 -7.13 3.72
C LYS A 111 15.64 -8.24 4.79
N GLY A 112 14.75 -9.21 4.60
CA GLY A 112 14.45 -10.28 5.53
C GLY A 112 13.52 -9.89 6.69
N ALA A 113 13.17 -8.61 6.83
CA ALA A 113 12.22 -8.18 7.85
C ALA A 113 10.79 -8.58 7.47
N THR A 114 10.00 -8.89 8.50
CA THR A 114 8.64 -9.40 8.38
C THR A 114 7.64 -8.39 8.96
N THR A 115 6.47 -8.33 8.34
CA THR A 115 5.30 -7.61 8.86
C THR A 115 4.06 -8.43 8.58
N SER A 116 2.99 -8.15 9.28
CA SER A 116 1.69 -8.78 9.03
C SER A 116 0.55 -7.78 9.09
N PHE A 117 -0.56 -8.14 8.48
CA PHE A 117 -1.86 -7.52 8.69
C PHE A 117 -2.93 -8.62 8.79
N THR A 118 -4.06 -8.29 9.39
CA THR A 118 -5.15 -9.25 9.62
C THR A 118 -6.43 -8.74 8.99
N ILE A 119 -7.12 -9.61 8.27
CA ILE A 119 -8.51 -9.43 7.85
C ILE A 119 -9.36 -10.13 8.91
N THR A 120 -10.13 -9.36 9.66
CA THR A 120 -11.12 -9.86 10.61
C THR A 120 -12.48 -9.86 9.92
N TYR A 121 -13.23 -10.94 10.01
CA TYR A 121 -14.53 -11.05 9.36
C TYR A 121 -15.53 -11.80 10.24
N VAL A 122 -16.80 -11.51 10.08
CA VAL A 122 -17.90 -12.32 10.64
C VAL A 122 -18.38 -13.31 9.59
N ARG A 123 -18.40 -14.60 9.93
CA ARG A 123 -18.90 -15.62 9.03
C ARG A 123 -20.41 -15.47 8.83
N GLY A 124 -20.82 -15.40 7.58
CA GLY A 124 -22.20 -15.30 7.18
C GLY A 124 -22.95 -16.63 7.15
N GLU A 125 -24.26 -16.55 7.03
CA GLU A 125 -25.16 -17.66 6.76
C GLU A 125 -25.11 -18.07 5.28
N ASP A 126 -25.68 -19.24 4.93
CA ASP A 126 -25.87 -19.65 3.53
C ASP A 126 -27.08 -18.95 2.89
N ASP A 127 -27.25 -17.67 3.18
CA ASP A 127 -28.30 -16.80 2.65
C ASP A 127 -27.65 -15.64 1.87
N PRO A 128 -27.79 -15.57 0.54
CA PRO A 128 -27.17 -14.53 -0.29
C PRO A 128 -27.70 -13.12 0.00
N ALA A 129 -28.86 -12.98 0.64
CA ALA A 129 -29.36 -11.68 1.06
C ALA A 129 -28.62 -11.13 2.28
N LYS A 130 -28.07 -12.03 3.12
CA LYS A 130 -27.40 -11.68 4.38
C LYS A 130 -25.89 -11.86 4.32
N SER A 131 -25.38 -12.47 3.27
CA SER A 131 -23.98 -12.85 3.18
C SER A 131 -23.41 -12.66 1.77
N LEU A 132 -22.11 -12.47 1.70
CA LEU A 132 -21.35 -12.44 0.47
C LEU A 132 -20.63 -13.79 0.29
N ALA A 133 -20.94 -14.51 -0.80
CA ALA A 133 -20.27 -15.77 -1.14
C ALA A 133 -18.88 -15.46 -1.74
N VAL A 134 -17.89 -15.26 -0.87
CA VAL A 134 -16.52 -14.93 -1.24
C VAL A 134 -15.78 -16.18 -1.72
N HIS A 135 -15.08 -16.10 -2.84
CA HIS A 135 -14.23 -17.17 -3.37
C HIS A 135 -12.74 -16.79 -3.36
N ALA A 136 -12.42 -15.51 -3.37
CA ALA A 136 -11.07 -15.00 -3.28
C ALA A 136 -11.05 -13.66 -2.53
N ALA A 137 -9.89 -13.29 -2.03
CA ALA A 137 -9.60 -11.93 -1.60
C ALA A 137 -8.35 -11.45 -2.34
N SER A 138 -8.27 -10.16 -2.63
CA SER A 138 -7.08 -9.54 -3.17
C SER A 138 -6.62 -8.41 -2.29
N PHE A 139 -5.32 -8.16 -2.25
CA PHE A 139 -4.78 -7.01 -1.54
C PHE A 139 -3.67 -6.33 -2.31
N THR A 140 -3.50 -5.04 -2.05
CA THR A 140 -2.40 -4.22 -2.57
C THR A 140 -1.68 -3.52 -1.44
N LEU A 141 -0.40 -3.18 -1.65
CA LEU A 141 0.38 -2.40 -0.70
C LEU A 141 0.18 -0.89 -0.93
N PRO A 142 0.29 -0.07 0.13
CA PRO A 142 0.27 1.38 0.01
C PRO A 142 1.38 1.87 -0.93
N GLY A 143 1.02 2.71 -1.90
CA GLY A 143 1.93 3.22 -2.91
C GLY A 143 2.11 2.33 -4.16
N ALA A 144 1.54 1.11 -4.18
CA ALA A 144 1.59 0.17 -5.30
C ALA A 144 0.20 -0.39 -5.68
N PRO A 145 -0.80 0.43 -5.99
CA PRO A 145 -2.21 -0.01 -6.15
C PRO A 145 -2.46 -0.90 -7.39
N ARG A 146 -1.48 -1.07 -8.26
CA ARG A 146 -1.61 -1.92 -9.46
C ARG A 146 -0.96 -3.29 -9.29
N ASP A 147 -0.27 -3.51 -8.18
CA ASP A 147 0.42 -4.74 -7.85
C ASP A 147 -0.41 -5.46 -6.79
N ALA A 148 -1.37 -6.28 -7.25
CA ALA A 148 -2.30 -6.99 -6.38
C ALA A 148 -1.86 -8.44 -6.20
N HIS A 149 -2.01 -8.96 -5.00
CA HIS A 149 -1.88 -10.37 -4.67
C HIS A 149 -3.26 -10.95 -4.37
N GLU A 150 -3.62 -12.05 -5.05
CA GLU A 150 -4.86 -12.76 -4.82
C GLU A 150 -4.62 -13.99 -3.95
N LEU A 151 -5.47 -14.17 -2.95
CA LEU A 151 -5.50 -15.36 -2.11
C LEU A 151 -6.86 -16.07 -2.24
N LYS A 152 -6.82 -17.39 -2.28
CA LYS A 152 -8.05 -18.20 -2.30
C LYS A 152 -8.77 -18.07 -0.96
N TRP A 153 -10.06 -17.74 -1.02
CA TRP A 153 -10.89 -17.69 0.17
C TRP A 153 -11.59 -19.03 0.41
N SER A 154 -11.32 -19.65 1.54
CA SER A 154 -11.92 -20.94 1.94
C SER A 154 -12.55 -20.89 3.33
N TYR A 155 -12.87 -19.69 3.80
CA TYR A 155 -13.27 -19.44 5.19
C TYR A 155 -14.79 -19.27 5.36
N GLY A 156 -15.55 -19.59 4.30
CA GLY A 156 -17.00 -19.45 4.25
C GLY A 156 -17.48 -18.08 3.76
N PRO A 157 -18.79 -17.89 3.64
CA PRO A 157 -19.36 -16.60 3.27
C PRO A 157 -19.07 -15.56 4.37
N VAL A 158 -19.01 -14.29 3.97
CA VAL A 158 -18.84 -13.15 4.89
C VAL A 158 -20.19 -12.49 5.12
N ALA A 159 -20.54 -12.23 6.37
CA ALA A 159 -21.81 -11.58 6.72
C ALA A 159 -21.90 -10.17 6.10
N ARG A 160 -23.09 -9.75 5.73
CA ARG A 160 -23.40 -8.37 5.37
C ARG A 160 -23.84 -7.60 6.60
N GLN A 161 -23.49 -6.33 6.65
CA GLN A 161 -24.03 -5.44 7.68
C GLN A 161 -25.53 -5.19 7.42
N GLU A 162 -26.24 -4.70 8.43
CA GLU A 162 -27.70 -4.46 8.34
C GLU A 162 -28.08 -3.49 7.23
N ASP A 163 -27.17 -2.63 6.77
CA ASP A 163 -27.34 -1.73 5.62
C ASP A 163 -27.41 -2.48 4.27
N GLY A 164 -27.02 -3.75 4.24
CA GLY A 164 -27.00 -4.62 3.07
C GLY A 164 -25.96 -4.23 2.01
N GLY A 165 -25.24 -3.12 2.18
CA GLY A 165 -24.28 -2.57 1.22
C GLY A 165 -22.83 -2.93 1.54
N THR A 166 -22.53 -3.08 2.82
CA THR A 166 -21.18 -3.39 3.31
C THR A 166 -21.10 -4.80 3.88
N VAL A 167 -19.90 -5.33 3.95
CA VAL A 167 -19.61 -6.61 4.60
C VAL A 167 -19.15 -6.39 6.04
N ASP A 168 -19.43 -7.33 6.89
CA ASP A 168 -18.92 -7.32 8.26
C ASP A 168 -17.48 -7.89 8.28
N ALA A 169 -16.58 -7.07 7.79
CA ALA A 169 -15.16 -7.35 7.75
C ALA A 169 -14.35 -6.05 7.88
N THR A 170 -13.19 -6.16 8.52
CA THR A 170 -12.24 -5.06 8.71
C THR A 170 -10.82 -5.53 8.43
N VAL A 171 -9.91 -4.59 8.19
CA VAL A 171 -8.49 -4.87 8.02
C VAL A 171 -7.66 -4.05 9.00
N SER A 172 -6.66 -4.71 9.62
CA SER A 172 -5.72 -4.03 10.51
C SER A 172 -4.67 -3.24 9.73
N GLY A 173 -3.94 -2.35 10.42
CA GLY A 173 -2.69 -1.80 9.92
C GLY A 173 -1.60 -2.87 9.84
N PHE A 174 -0.43 -2.47 9.30
CA PHE A 174 0.76 -3.33 9.32
C PHE A 174 1.36 -3.36 10.73
N GLU A 175 1.61 -4.56 11.22
CA GLU A 175 2.26 -4.82 12.49
C GLU A 175 3.65 -5.40 12.24
N SER A 176 4.68 -4.85 12.89
CA SER A 176 5.99 -5.49 12.85
C SER A 176 5.92 -6.78 13.66
N SER A 177 6.37 -7.90 13.07
CA SER A 177 6.62 -9.11 13.85
C SER A 177 7.75 -8.75 14.82
N GLY A 178 7.43 -8.58 16.11
CA GLY A 178 8.42 -8.29 17.13
C GLY A 178 9.43 -9.43 17.24
N ASP A 179 10.68 -9.06 17.47
CA ASP A 179 11.75 -9.97 17.89
C ASP A 179 11.41 -10.64 19.21
#